data_936b6eab7542772b33e7f0f1b1404789
#
_entry.id   936b6eab7542772b33e7f0f1b1404789
#
_cell.length_a   1.000
_cell.length_b   1.000
_cell.length_c   1.000
_cell.angle_alpha   90.00
_cell.angle_beta   90.00
_cell.angle_gamma   90.00
#
_symmetry.space_group_name_H-M   'P 1'
#
loop_
_entity.id
_entity.type
_entity.pdbx_description
1 polymer ?
#
loop_
_entity_poly.entity_id
_entity_poly.type
_entity_poly.pdbx_seq_one_letter_code
_entity_poly.pdbx_strand_id
1 'polypeptide(L)'
;MRVKQARVPPLPEADISPELLALLGPRFKAMPMLNIFRTLARAPKAFKRFMAWGGYVLSDANSLSARDRELVILRTGFNWRSGYEWAQHVRIGLDSGLTEAEISRIKEGPVASGWTDHDRALLQATDELTQDAFIADTTWQALSDLSEKQRMDLVMTVSQYTQVSMMLNTFGVQLDEDLVLDPDLCKGAAAL
;
A
#
# COMPACT_ATOMS: atom_id res chain seq x y z
N MET A 1 6.11 -4.17 -13.08
CA MET A 1 6.75 -2.84 -12.76
C MET A 1 6.50 -1.87 -13.90
N ARG A 2 6.29 -0.58 -13.61
CA ARG A 2 6.08 0.45 -14.64
C ARG A 2 7.34 0.78 -15.44
N VAL A 3 8.49 0.67 -14.82
CA VAL A 3 9.80 0.89 -15.46
C VAL A 3 10.73 -0.28 -15.18
N LYS A 4 11.61 -0.58 -16.15
CA LYS A 4 12.55 -1.71 -16.07
C LYS A 4 13.76 -1.44 -15.17
N GLN A 5 14.08 -0.17 -14.95
CA GLN A 5 15.22 0.25 -14.13
C GLN A 5 14.79 1.36 -13.19
N ALA A 6 15.41 1.41 -12.01
CA ALA A 6 15.17 2.47 -11.06
C ALA A 6 15.58 3.83 -11.64
N ARG A 7 14.68 4.81 -11.61
CA ARG A 7 14.99 6.22 -11.92
C ARG A 7 15.68 6.90 -10.75
N VAL A 8 15.30 6.49 -9.54
CA VAL A 8 15.96 6.87 -8.28
C VAL A 8 16.46 5.58 -7.65
N PRO A 9 17.75 5.22 -7.83
CA PRO A 9 18.28 3.97 -7.28
C PRO A 9 18.31 4.01 -5.75
N PRO A 10 18.11 2.85 -5.07
CA PRO A 10 18.22 2.78 -3.62
C PRO A 10 19.64 3.18 -3.16
N LEU A 11 19.77 3.78 -1.99
CA LEU A 11 21.08 4.00 -1.37
C LEU A 11 21.78 2.64 -1.15
N PRO A 12 23.09 2.55 -1.41
CA PRO A 12 23.89 1.41 -0.92
C PRO A 12 23.74 1.27 0.59
N GLU A 13 23.72 0.06 1.10
CA GLU A 13 23.57 -0.17 2.56
C GLU A 13 24.68 0.49 3.37
N ALA A 14 25.90 0.51 2.82
CA ALA A 14 27.04 1.17 3.44
C ALA A 14 26.88 2.70 3.62
N ASP A 15 26.00 3.32 2.84
CA ASP A 15 25.75 4.76 2.89
C ASP A 15 24.56 5.13 3.80
N ILE A 16 23.94 4.15 4.43
CA ILE A 16 22.81 4.37 5.36
C ILE A 16 23.34 4.76 6.73
N SER A 17 23.11 6.00 7.13
CA SER A 17 23.56 6.48 8.43
C SER A 17 22.78 5.85 9.60
N PRO A 18 23.41 5.78 10.80
CA PRO A 18 22.71 5.34 12.01
C PRO A 18 21.42 6.15 12.30
N GLU A 19 21.41 7.44 11.97
CA GLU A 19 20.25 8.32 12.15
C GLU A 19 19.10 7.92 11.22
N LEU A 20 19.40 7.51 9.99
CA LEU A 20 18.38 6.98 9.06
C LEU A 20 17.84 5.64 9.54
N LEU A 21 18.72 4.75 10.03
CA LEU A 21 18.28 3.48 10.61
C LEU A 21 17.41 3.68 11.86
N ALA A 22 17.68 4.71 12.65
CA ALA A 22 16.90 5.03 13.84
C ALA A 22 15.46 5.50 13.51
N LEU A 23 15.21 5.96 12.27
CA LEU A 23 13.86 6.32 11.82
C LEU A 23 12.99 5.09 11.55
N LEU A 24 13.60 3.93 11.31
CA LEU A 24 12.88 2.69 11.13
C LEU A 24 12.40 2.17 12.48
N GLY A 25 11.11 1.93 12.60
CA GLY A 25 10.55 1.23 13.76
C GLY A 25 11.11 -0.20 13.87
N PRO A 26 10.93 -0.88 15.00
CA PRO A 26 11.46 -2.24 15.23
C PRO A 26 11.06 -3.24 14.12
N ARG A 27 9.86 -3.08 13.57
CA ARG A 27 9.31 -3.93 12.49
C ARG A 27 10.15 -3.86 11.19
N PHE A 28 10.81 -2.73 10.93
CA PHE A 28 11.54 -2.49 9.69
C PHE A 28 13.06 -2.50 9.85
N LYS A 29 13.56 -2.87 11.04
CA LYS A 29 15.00 -2.96 11.32
C LYS A 29 15.64 -4.26 10.82
N ALA A 30 14.84 -5.19 10.27
CA ALA A 30 15.38 -6.38 9.65
C ALA A 30 16.23 -6.00 8.42
N MET A 31 17.41 -6.58 8.33
CA MET A 31 18.30 -6.41 7.17
C MET A 31 18.11 -7.59 6.22
N PRO A 32 18.21 -7.40 4.91
CA PRO A 32 18.47 -6.14 4.21
C PRO A 32 17.31 -5.16 4.30
N MET A 33 17.64 -3.86 4.33
CA MET A 33 16.65 -2.79 4.35
C MET A 33 15.90 -2.73 3.00
N LEU A 34 14.58 -2.65 3.05
CA LEU A 34 13.72 -2.66 1.86
C LEU A 34 14.09 -1.52 0.87
N ASN A 35 14.03 -1.82 -0.40
CA ASN A 35 14.36 -0.89 -1.47
C ASN A 35 13.57 0.42 -1.43
N ILE A 36 12.29 0.40 -1.02
CA ILE A 36 11.51 1.62 -0.81
C ILE A 36 12.19 2.55 0.21
N PHE A 37 12.62 2.03 1.36
CA PHE A 37 13.23 2.86 2.41
C PHE A 37 14.61 3.36 1.99
N ARG A 38 15.42 2.53 1.34
CA ARG A 38 16.71 2.92 0.77
C ARG A 38 16.56 4.01 -0.29
N THR A 39 15.49 3.96 -1.10
CA THR A 39 15.19 4.99 -2.10
C THR A 39 14.77 6.29 -1.43
N LEU A 40 13.85 6.24 -0.46
CA LEU A 40 13.35 7.43 0.25
C LEU A 40 14.42 8.06 1.16
N ALA A 41 15.37 7.28 1.65
CA ALA A 41 16.49 7.75 2.46
C ALA A 41 17.39 8.79 1.73
N ARG A 42 17.31 8.87 0.39
CA ARG A 42 17.96 9.95 -0.38
C ARG A 42 17.39 11.34 -0.08
N ALA A 43 16.20 11.40 0.54
CA ALA A 43 15.58 12.64 1.01
C ALA A 43 15.30 12.55 2.52
N PRO A 44 16.31 12.62 3.41
CA PRO A 44 16.20 12.23 4.82
C PRO A 44 15.15 13.03 5.60
N LYS A 45 14.96 14.31 5.28
CA LYS A 45 13.92 15.13 5.95
C LYS A 45 12.50 14.69 5.57
N ALA A 46 12.28 14.33 4.30
CA ALA A 46 11.01 13.79 3.82
C ALA A 46 10.80 12.36 4.35
N PHE A 47 11.84 11.52 4.33
CA PHE A 47 11.80 10.17 4.85
C PHE A 47 11.39 10.14 6.33
N LYS A 48 11.94 11.03 7.17
CA LYS A 48 11.52 11.16 8.57
C LYS A 48 10.01 11.40 8.73
N ARG A 49 9.44 12.28 7.90
CA ARG A 49 8.00 12.58 7.94
C ARG A 49 7.16 11.44 7.40
N PHE A 50 7.62 10.82 6.33
CA PHE A 50 7.01 9.64 5.75
C PHE A 50 6.93 8.49 6.76
N MET A 51 8.03 8.20 7.47
CA MET A 51 8.06 7.14 8.48
C MET A 51 7.13 7.43 9.67
N ALA A 52 7.01 8.69 10.08
CA ALA A 52 6.10 9.06 11.17
C ALA A 52 4.62 8.83 10.77
N TRP A 53 4.25 9.26 9.57
CA TRP A 53 2.89 9.12 9.06
C TRP A 53 2.57 7.66 8.64
N GLY A 54 3.43 7.04 7.87
CA GLY A 54 3.27 5.63 7.49
C GLY A 54 3.29 4.69 8.70
N GLY A 55 4.07 5.04 9.72
CA GLY A 55 4.08 4.34 11.01
C GLY A 55 2.72 4.41 11.72
N TYR A 56 2.02 5.55 11.68
CA TYR A 56 0.65 5.65 12.18
C TYR A 56 -0.29 4.70 11.40
N VAL A 57 -0.28 4.80 10.08
CA VAL A 57 -1.20 4.02 9.22
C VAL A 57 -1.04 2.51 9.44
N LEU A 58 0.18 2.03 9.68
CA LEU A 58 0.47 0.60 9.88
C LEU A 58 0.50 0.17 11.36
N SER A 59 0.19 1.04 12.30
CA SER A 59 0.18 0.72 13.73
C SER A 59 -1.21 0.39 14.26
N ASP A 60 -1.27 -0.02 15.53
CA ASP A 60 -2.51 -0.24 16.27
C ASP A 60 -3.24 1.08 16.61
N ALA A 61 -2.63 2.24 16.35
CA ALA A 61 -3.29 3.54 16.45
C ALA A 61 -4.28 3.77 15.31
N ASN A 62 -4.10 3.11 14.15
CA ASN A 62 -5.11 3.00 13.11
C ASN A 62 -6.21 2.05 13.59
N SER A 63 -7.45 2.48 13.51
CA SER A 63 -8.60 1.75 14.08
C SER A 63 -9.25 0.74 13.13
N LEU A 64 -8.80 0.65 11.88
CA LEU A 64 -9.18 -0.45 11.01
C LEU A 64 -8.57 -1.76 11.53
N SER A 65 -9.29 -2.86 11.40
CA SER A 65 -8.69 -4.17 11.64
C SER A 65 -7.48 -4.38 10.71
N ALA A 66 -6.52 -5.21 11.10
CA ALA A 66 -5.36 -5.50 10.24
C ALA A 66 -5.81 -6.05 8.88
N ARG A 67 -6.85 -6.91 8.86
CA ARG A 67 -7.41 -7.48 7.64
C ARG A 67 -8.04 -6.40 6.74
N ASP A 68 -8.88 -5.53 7.30
CA ASP A 68 -9.56 -4.49 6.53
C ASP A 68 -8.55 -3.48 5.96
N ARG A 69 -7.54 -3.16 6.74
CA ARG A 69 -6.45 -2.29 6.31
C ARG A 69 -5.70 -2.88 5.12
N GLU A 70 -5.33 -4.17 5.17
CA GLU A 70 -4.64 -4.81 4.05
C GLU A 70 -5.55 -5.00 2.82
N LEU A 71 -6.85 -5.25 3.00
CA LEU A 71 -7.83 -5.27 1.92
C LEU A 71 -7.83 -3.95 1.13
N VAL A 72 -7.86 -2.84 1.86
CA VAL A 72 -7.86 -1.47 1.29
C VAL A 72 -6.51 -1.13 0.65
N ILE A 73 -5.40 -1.49 1.30
CA ILE A 73 -4.04 -1.26 0.79
C ILE A 73 -3.81 -2.01 -0.53
N LEU A 74 -4.15 -3.29 -0.56
CA LEU A 74 -4.01 -4.11 -1.76
C LEU A 74 -4.88 -3.59 -2.91
N ARG A 75 -6.14 -3.21 -2.64
CA ARG A 75 -6.98 -2.61 -3.67
C ARG A 75 -6.41 -1.30 -4.20
N THR A 76 -5.91 -0.43 -3.33
CA THR A 76 -5.23 0.82 -3.71
C THR A 76 -4.02 0.53 -4.59
N GLY A 77 -3.16 -0.39 -4.19
CA GLY A 77 -1.97 -0.79 -4.95
C GLY A 77 -2.32 -1.35 -6.33
N PHE A 78 -3.38 -2.16 -6.43
CA PHE A 78 -3.86 -2.71 -7.69
C PHE A 78 -4.40 -1.61 -8.62
N ASN A 79 -5.24 -0.71 -8.12
CA ASN A 79 -5.81 0.40 -8.89
C ASN A 79 -4.71 1.31 -9.47
N TRP A 80 -3.65 1.58 -8.70
CA TRP A 80 -2.49 2.34 -9.15
C TRP A 80 -1.47 1.51 -9.92
N ARG A 81 -1.70 0.21 -10.13
CA ARG A 81 -0.76 -0.73 -10.77
C ARG A 81 0.62 -0.68 -10.15
N SER A 82 0.67 -0.64 -8.84
CA SER A 82 1.91 -0.60 -8.05
C SER A 82 2.37 -2.01 -7.72
N GLY A 83 3.19 -2.59 -8.61
CA GLY A 83 3.63 -3.99 -8.47
C GLY A 83 4.50 -4.23 -7.23
N TYR A 84 5.30 -3.23 -6.82
CA TYR A 84 6.07 -3.32 -5.59
C TYR A 84 5.16 -3.38 -4.36
N GLU A 85 4.19 -2.45 -4.29
CA GLU A 85 3.23 -2.37 -3.19
C GLU A 85 2.45 -3.67 -3.05
N TRP A 86 1.90 -4.13 -4.18
CA TRP A 86 1.17 -5.39 -4.24
C TRP A 86 2.02 -6.55 -3.70
N ALA A 87 3.25 -6.72 -4.20
CA ALA A 87 4.11 -7.85 -3.81
C ALA A 87 4.45 -7.84 -2.31
N GLN A 88 4.66 -6.67 -1.72
CA GLN A 88 4.91 -6.54 -0.27
C GLN A 88 3.65 -6.86 0.54
N HIS A 89 2.52 -6.29 0.15
CA HIS A 89 1.28 -6.36 0.94
C HIS A 89 0.49 -7.65 0.76
N VAL A 90 0.74 -8.46 -0.28
CA VAL A 90 0.19 -9.83 -0.36
C VAL A 90 0.62 -10.67 0.85
N ARG A 91 1.89 -10.63 1.23
CA ARG A 91 2.40 -11.38 2.40
C ARG A 91 1.77 -10.87 3.69
N ILE A 92 1.74 -9.55 3.86
CA ILE A 92 1.17 -8.92 5.06
C ILE A 92 -0.33 -9.20 5.15
N GLY A 93 -1.03 -9.20 4.02
CA GLY A 93 -2.46 -9.50 3.93
C GLY A 93 -2.78 -10.93 4.34
N LEU A 94 -1.99 -11.91 3.90
CA LEU A 94 -2.10 -13.31 4.33
C LEU A 94 -1.88 -13.43 5.84
N ASP A 95 -0.83 -12.79 6.38
CA ASP A 95 -0.55 -12.77 7.82
C ASP A 95 -1.64 -12.05 8.63
N SER A 96 -2.40 -11.14 7.99
CA SER A 96 -3.50 -10.39 8.58
C SER A 96 -4.86 -11.08 8.47
N GLY A 97 -4.92 -12.27 7.87
CA GLY A 97 -6.12 -13.09 7.77
C GLY A 97 -6.87 -13.01 6.44
N LEU A 98 -6.32 -12.36 5.42
CA LEU A 98 -6.82 -12.51 4.05
C LEU A 98 -6.43 -13.89 3.51
N THR A 99 -7.33 -14.51 2.75
CA THR A 99 -7.05 -15.75 2.03
C THR A 99 -6.48 -15.47 0.63
N GLU A 100 -5.78 -16.42 0.03
CA GLU A 100 -5.33 -16.32 -1.38
C GLU A 100 -6.48 -16.07 -2.35
N ALA A 101 -7.65 -16.67 -2.08
CA ALA A 101 -8.86 -16.47 -2.88
C ALA A 101 -9.37 -15.02 -2.78
N GLU A 102 -9.33 -14.41 -1.58
CA GLU A 102 -9.69 -12.99 -1.40
C GLU A 102 -8.67 -12.07 -2.07
N ILE A 103 -7.38 -12.33 -1.92
CA ILE A 103 -6.32 -11.57 -2.60
C ILE A 103 -6.50 -11.61 -4.12
N SER A 104 -6.79 -12.77 -4.69
CA SER A 104 -7.12 -12.88 -6.11
C SER A 104 -8.36 -12.05 -6.48
N ARG A 105 -9.40 -12.12 -5.66
CA ARG A 105 -10.68 -11.43 -5.85
C ARG A 105 -10.57 -9.90 -5.70
N ILE A 106 -9.62 -9.39 -4.91
CA ILE A 106 -9.34 -7.95 -4.80
C ILE A 106 -9.10 -7.33 -6.17
N LYS A 107 -8.51 -8.07 -7.10
CA LYS A 107 -8.23 -7.58 -8.47
C LYS A 107 -9.51 -7.29 -9.25
N GLU A 108 -10.57 -8.07 -9.02
CA GLU A 108 -11.88 -7.89 -9.65
C GLU A 108 -12.66 -6.73 -9.01
N GLY A 109 -12.34 -6.40 -7.76
CA GLY A 109 -12.93 -5.30 -7.01
C GLY A 109 -14.27 -5.61 -6.35
N PRO A 110 -15.06 -4.57 -6.02
CA PRO A 110 -16.29 -4.71 -5.25
C PRO A 110 -17.39 -5.49 -5.95
N VAL A 111 -17.34 -5.62 -7.27
CA VAL A 111 -18.34 -6.34 -8.08
C VAL A 111 -18.18 -7.86 -8.03
N ALA A 112 -17.04 -8.35 -7.57
CA ALA A 112 -16.81 -9.79 -7.46
C ALA A 112 -17.78 -10.44 -6.47
N SER A 113 -18.18 -11.68 -6.77
CA SER A 113 -19.03 -12.47 -5.87
C SER A 113 -18.23 -12.96 -4.65
N GLY A 114 -18.92 -13.18 -3.54
CA GLY A 114 -18.32 -13.76 -2.33
C GLY A 114 -17.68 -12.76 -1.36
N TRP A 115 -17.84 -11.46 -1.57
CA TRP A 115 -17.57 -10.44 -0.57
C TRP A 115 -18.75 -10.30 0.40
N THR A 116 -18.44 -10.05 1.67
CA THR A 116 -19.44 -9.54 2.60
C THR A 116 -19.86 -8.12 2.18
N ASP A 117 -20.97 -7.62 2.70
CA ASP A 117 -21.39 -6.24 2.44
C ASP A 117 -20.36 -5.25 3.00
N HIS A 118 -19.73 -5.57 4.14
CA HIS A 118 -18.62 -4.81 4.73
C HIS A 118 -17.41 -4.73 3.78
N ASP A 119 -16.91 -5.86 3.31
CA ASP A 119 -15.75 -5.90 2.39
C ASP A 119 -16.06 -5.14 1.10
N ARG A 120 -17.27 -5.32 0.58
CA ARG A 120 -17.74 -4.64 -0.64
C ARG A 120 -17.75 -3.13 -0.46
N ALA A 121 -18.22 -2.63 0.69
CA ALA A 121 -18.25 -1.21 0.98
C ALA A 121 -16.82 -0.62 1.10
N LEU A 122 -15.89 -1.34 1.74
CA LEU A 122 -14.49 -0.93 1.82
C LEU A 122 -13.82 -0.86 0.44
N LEU A 123 -14.03 -1.87 -0.40
CA LEU A 123 -13.49 -1.92 -1.76
C LEU A 123 -14.09 -0.84 -2.66
N GLN A 124 -15.40 -0.60 -2.55
CA GLN A 124 -16.09 0.46 -3.29
C GLN A 124 -15.57 1.84 -2.90
N ALA A 125 -15.44 2.12 -1.61
CA ALA A 125 -14.86 3.37 -1.12
C ALA A 125 -13.42 3.55 -1.60
N THR A 126 -12.63 2.47 -1.65
CA THR A 126 -11.26 2.51 -2.17
C THR A 126 -11.24 2.85 -3.65
N ASP A 127 -12.14 2.26 -4.44
CA ASP A 127 -12.24 2.56 -5.88
C ASP A 127 -12.63 4.01 -6.12
N GLU A 128 -13.64 4.52 -5.41
CA GLU A 128 -14.08 5.91 -5.51
C GLU A 128 -12.96 6.88 -5.12
N LEU A 129 -12.25 6.63 -4.02
CA LEU A 129 -11.12 7.46 -3.60
C LEU A 129 -9.95 7.46 -4.60
N THR A 130 -9.69 6.32 -5.23
CA THR A 130 -8.59 6.23 -6.21
C THR A 130 -8.96 6.75 -7.61
N GLN A 131 -10.26 6.84 -7.93
CA GLN A 131 -10.76 7.33 -9.22
C GLN A 131 -11.14 8.80 -9.19
N ASP A 132 -11.78 9.24 -8.12
CA ASP A 132 -12.39 10.60 -8.04
C ASP A 132 -11.98 11.37 -6.76
N ALA A 133 -11.14 10.80 -5.90
CA ALA A 133 -10.73 11.41 -4.62
C ALA A 133 -11.90 11.74 -3.68
N PHE A 134 -13.05 11.07 -3.82
CA PHE A 134 -14.28 11.33 -3.08
C PHE A 134 -15.06 10.02 -2.88
N ILE A 135 -15.71 9.84 -1.72
CA ILE A 135 -16.63 8.73 -1.44
C ILE A 135 -18.07 9.24 -1.61
N ALA A 136 -18.83 8.61 -2.48
CA ALA A 136 -20.23 8.95 -2.72
C ALA A 136 -21.09 8.69 -1.46
N ASP A 137 -22.18 9.46 -1.30
CA ASP A 137 -23.07 9.36 -0.13
C ASP A 137 -23.61 7.94 0.09
N THR A 138 -23.93 7.22 -0.99
CA THR A 138 -24.41 5.84 -0.92
C THR A 138 -23.37 4.89 -0.34
N THR A 139 -22.11 5.03 -0.76
CA THR A 139 -20.99 4.24 -0.23
C THR A 139 -20.68 4.66 1.21
N TRP A 140 -20.70 5.96 1.50
CA TRP A 140 -20.52 6.47 2.87
C TRP A 140 -21.57 5.92 3.85
N GLN A 141 -22.83 5.78 3.41
CA GLN A 141 -23.90 5.16 4.19
C GLN A 141 -23.67 3.64 4.35
N ALA A 142 -23.19 2.95 3.32
CA ALA A 142 -22.87 1.52 3.40
C ALA A 142 -21.75 1.22 4.41
N LEU A 143 -20.89 2.20 4.76
CA LEU A 143 -19.89 2.11 5.81
C LEU A 143 -20.44 2.45 7.21
N SER A 144 -21.76 2.35 7.45
CA SER A 144 -22.39 2.76 8.71
C SER A 144 -22.02 1.87 9.91
N ASP A 145 -21.50 0.69 9.69
CA ASP A 145 -20.92 -0.20 10.71
C ASP A 145 -19.57 0.27 11.23
N LEU A 146 -18.89 1.15 10.50
CA LEU A 146 -17.64 1.78 10.93
C LEU A 146 -17.91 3.04 11.77
N SER A 147 -17.14 3.20 12.84
CA SER A 147 -17.08 4.45 13.59
C SER A 147 -16.53 5.60 12.72
N GLU A 148 -16.73 6.84 13.15
CA GLU A 148 -16.17 8.03 12.49
C GLU A 148 -14.66 7.91 12.33
N LYS A 149 -13.96 7.46 13.39
CA LYS A 149 -12.51 7.27 13.36
C LYS A 149 -12.11 6.21 12.32
N GLN A 150 -12.80 5.09 12.23
CA GLN A 150 -12.51 4.05 11.25
C GLN A 150 -12.71 4.55 9.81
N ARG A 151 -13.75 5.34 9.55
CA ARG A 151 -13.94 5.97 8.24
C ARG A 151 -12.83 6.98 7.92
N MET A 152 -12.38 7.76 8.91
CA MET A 152 -11.21 8.63 8.73
C MET A 152 -9.96 7.82 8.41
N ASP A 153 -9.70 6.75 9.15
CA ASP A 153 -8.55 5.88 8.93
C ASP A 153 -8.61 5.17 7.57
N LEU A 154 -9.79 4.83 7.07
CA LEU A 154 -9.99 4.32 5.70
C LEU A 154 -9.48 5.34 4.68
N VAL A 155 -9.97 6.57 4.74
CA VAL A 155 -9.56 7.65 3.80
C VAL A 155 -8.05 7.94 3.93
N MET A 156 -7.53 8.00 5.16
CA MET A 156 -6.11 8.21 5.43
C MET A 156 -5.24 7.07 4.90
N THR A 157 -5.71 5.83 5.00
CA THR A 157 -5.00 4.66 4.48
C THR A 157 -4.94 4.67 2.95
N VAL A 158 -6.07 4.90 2.26
CA VAL A 158 -6.11 4.99 0.80
C VAL A 158 -5.23 6.14 0.30
N SER A 159 -5.31 7.31 0.94
CA SER A 159 -4.51 8.48 0.53
C SER A 159 -3.00 8.23 0.72
N GLN A 160 -2.59 7.63 1.83
CA GLN A 160 -1.19 7.25 2.07
C GLN A 160 -0.69 6.28 1.00
N TYR A 161 -1.45 5.22 0.71
CA TYR A 161 -1.02 4.20 -0.26
C TYR A 161 -1.15 4.64 -1.72
N THR A 162 -1.99 5.63 -2.00
CA THR A 162 -1.96 6.39 -3.26
C THR A 162 -0.63 7.13 -3.41
N GLN A 163 -0.20 7.89 -2.38
CA GLN A 163 1.10 8.57 -2.37
C GLN A 163 2.26 7.58 -2.52
N VAL A 164 2.24 6.48 -1.77
CA VAL A 164 3.27 5.42 -1.86
C VAL A 164 3.33 4.86 -3.27
N SER A 165 2.20 4.49 -3.86
CA SER A 165 2.12 3.95 -5.22
C SER A 165 2.67 4.92 -6.27
N MET A 166 2.39 6.23 -6.14
CA MET A 166 2.96 7.27 -7.01
C MET A 166 4.49 7.30 -6.93
N MET A 167 5.05 7.26 -5.71
CA MET A 167 6.50 7.26 -5.50
C MET A 167 7.15 5.98 -6.04
N LEU A 168 6.61 4.82 -5.71
CA LEU A 168 7.11 3.52 -6.17
C LEU A 168 7.14 3.42 -7.69
N ASN A 169 6.03 3.78 -8.33
CA ASN A 169 5.89 3.74 -9.77
C ASN A 169 6.81 4.74 -10.47
N THR A 170 6.89 5.98 -9.96
CA THR A 170 7.62 7.08 -10.62
C THR A 170 9.12 6.97 -10.41
N PHE A 171 9.56 6.65 -9.18
CA PHE A 171 10.98 6.46 -8.89
C PHE A 171 11.49 5.13 -9.44
N GLY A 172 10.57 4.22 -9.77
CA GLY A 172 10.90 2.91 -10.33
C GLY A 172 11.55 1.98 -9.30
N VAL A 173 11.04 1.99 -8.08
CA VAL A 173 11.56 1.11 -7.02
C VAL A 173 11.39 -0.35 -7.45
N GLN A 174 12.50 -1.08 -7.55
CA GLN A 174 12.52 -2.48 -7.96
C GLN A 174 12.18 -3.40 -6.79
N LEU A 175 11.63 -4.57 -7.07
CA LEU A 175 11.29 -5.57 -6.04
C LEU A 175 12.52 -5.93 -5.18
N ASP A 176 12.27 -6.24 -3.93
CA ASP A 176 13.26 -6.88 -3.06
C ASP A 176 13.46 -8.35 -3.48
N GLU A 177 14.57 -8.97 -3.07
CA GLU A 177 15.08 -10.23 -3.67
C GLU A 177 14.07 -11.39 -3.67
N ASP A 178 13.28 -11.54 -2.61
CA ASP A 178 12.38 -12.68 -2.44
C ASP A 178 10.97 -12.44 -3.00
N LEU A 179 10.73 -11.34 -3.73
CA LEU A 179 9.41 -10.97 -4.20
C LEU A 179 9.24 -11.26 -5.69
N VAL A 180 8.03 -11.70 -6.05
CA VAL A 180 7.64 -11.96 -7.44
C VAL A 180 6.58 -10.96 -7.86
N LEU A 181 6.78 -10.40 -9.06
CA LEU A 181 5.80 -9.49 -9.66
C LEU A 181 4.56 -10.24 -10.12
N ASP A 182 3.39 -9.78 -9.66
CA ASP A 182 2.12 -10.32 -10.13
C ASP A 182 1.95 -10.11 -11.67
N PRO A 183 1.59 -11.16 -12.44
CA PRO A 183 1.46 -11.08 -13.89
C PRO A 183 0.47 -10.03 -14.37
N ASP A 184 -0.61 -9.78 -13.62
CA ASP A 184 -1.63 -8.80 -14.00
C ASP A 184 -1.12 -7.36 -13.85
N LEU A 185 -0.12 -7.14 -13.00
CA LEU A 185 0.56 -5.86 -12.81
C LEU A 185 1.76 -5.66 -13.75
N CYS A 186 2.09 -6.69 -14.55
CA CYS A 186 3.08 -6.58 -15.62
C CYS A 186 2.50 -5.93 -16.90
N LYS A 187 1.19 -6.08 -17.13
CA LYS A 187 0.50 -5.64 -18.34
C LYS A 187 0.28 -4.12 -18.31
N GLY A 188 1.22 -3.35 -18.77
CA GLY A 188 1.11 -1.89 -18.84
C GLY A 188 2.42 -1.13 -18.98
N ALA A 189 3.54 -1.83 -19.02
CA ALA A 189 4.87 -1.22 -19.26
C ALA A 189 5.20 -0.98 -20.73
N ALA A 190 4.27 -1.29 -21.63
CA ALA A 190 4.48 -1.20 -23.08
C ALA A 190 3.43 -0.29 -23.71
N ALA A 191 3.38 0.98 -23.39
CA ALA A 191 2.85 2.09 -24.22
C ALA A 191 2.73 3.37 -23.37
N LEU A 192 3.81 4.08 -23.19
CA LEU A 192 3.84 5.56 -23.03
C LEU A 192 5.09 6.04 -23.74
#